data_df26d58bed810a86953905793bd92cdb
#
_entry.id   df26d58bed810a86953905793bd92cdb
#
_cell.length_a   1.000
_cell.length_b   1.000
_cell.length_c   1.000
_cell.angle_alpha   90.00
_cell.angle_beta   90.00
_cell.angle_gamma   90.00
#
_symmetry.space_group_name_H-M   'P 1'
#
loop_
_entity.id
_entity.type
_entity.pdbx_description
1 polymer ?
#
loop_
_entity_poly.entity_id
_entity_poly.type
_entity_poly.pdbx_seq_one_letter_code
_entity_poly.pdbx_strand_id
1 'polypeptide(L)'
;MSSKDIHVVVSGGFDPIHLGHLNLINEASKIGKVIVIVNSDEFLIEKKGFYLIPSIERAEIIKNLKNVESVFLSIDKDDSVSESIRTLAADK
;
A
#
# COMPACT_ATOMS: atom_id res chain seq x y z
N MET A 1 24.18 -7.92 4.26
CA MET A 1 23.46 -7.71 4.62
C MET A 1 22.32 -8.06 4.13
N SER A 2 21.65 -8.38 4.59
CA SER A 2 20.51 -8.90 4.14
C SER A 2 19.45 -7.92 4.06
N SER A 3 18.65 -7.96 3.04
CA SER A 3 17.56 -7.03 2.90
C SER A 3 16.45 -7.34 3.85
N LYS A 4 16.54 -8.41 4.61
CA LYS A 4 15.43 -8.72 5.48
C LYS A 4 15.30 -7.71 6.61
N ASP A 5 16.30 -6.90 6.85
CA ASP A 5 16.19 -5.89 7.87
C ASP A 5 15.62 -4.59 7.33
N ILE A 6 15.34 -4.51 6.05
CA ILE A 6 14.84 -3.31 5.45
C ILE A 6 13.38 -3.48 5.12
N HIS A 7 12.57 -2.51 5.50
CA HIS A 7 11.16 -2.54 5.16
C HIS A 7 10.85 -1.41 4.21
N VAL A 8 10.18 -1.73 3.13
CA VAL A 8 9.81 -0.75 2.13
C VAL A 8 8.30 -0.58 2.19
N VAL A 9 7.86 0.63 2.37
CA VAL A 9 6.43 0.90 2.49
C VAL A 9 5.90 1.44 1.18
N VAL A 10 4.86 0.81 0.69
CA VAL A 10 4.19 1.22 -0.52
C VAL A 10 2.76 1.58 -0.13
N SER A 11 2.33 2.78 -0.41
CA SER A 11 0.98 3.17 -0.04
C SER A 11 0.21 3.62 -1.27
N GLY A 12 -1.09 3.47 -1.22
CA GLY A 12 -1.91 3.88 -2.33
C GLY A 12 -3.33 3.42 -2.18
N GLY A 13 -4.15 3.73 -3.16
CA GLY A 13 -5.54 3.34 -3.15
C GLY A 13 -5.77 1.94 -3.65
N PHE A 14 -5.04 1.56 -4.68
CA PHE A 14 -5.21 0.22 -5.28
C PHE A 14 -6.67 -0.05 -5.62
N ASP A 15 -7.29 0.88 -6.29
CA ASP A 15 -8.72 0.80 -6.51
C ASP A 15 -9.03 1.08 -7.98
N PRO A 16 -8.87 0.09 -8.83
CA PRO A 16 -8.48 -1.29 -8.50
C PRO A 16 -6.98 -1.47 -8.58
N ILE A 17 -6.52 -2.61 -8.13
CA ILE A 17 -5.13 -2.93 -8.29
C ILE A 17 -4.90 -3.33 -9.73
N HIS A 18 -3.76 -3.00 -10.26
CA HIS A 18 -3.48 -3.37 -11.64
C HIS A 18 -1.99 -3.64 -11.80
N LEU A 19 -1.59 -3.91 -13.02
CA LEU A 19 -0.23 -4.36 -13.28
C LEU A 19 0.82 -3.37 -12.81
N GLY A 20 0.53 -2.09 -12.93
CA GLY A 20 1.49 -1.09 -12.45
C GLY A 20 1.76 -1.25 -10.98
N HIS A 21 0.74 -1.57 -10.20
CA HIS A 21 0.91 -1.78 -8.77
C HIS A 21 1.74 -3.03 -8.51
N LEU A 22 1.52 -4.08 -9.27
CA LEU A 22 2.29 -5.30 -9.10
C LEU A 22 3.75 -5.05 -9.41
N ASN A 23 4.02 -4.29 -10.44
CA ASN A 23 5.40 -3.98 -10.78
C ASN A 23 6.08 -3.19 -9.68
N LEU A 24 5.36 -2.23 -9.11
CA LEU A 24 5.92 -1.43 -8.04
C LEU A 24 6.24 -2.31 -6.83
N ILE A 25 5.32 -3.17 -6.47
CA ILE A 25 5.53 -4.06 -5.34
C ILE A 25 6.69 -5.00 -5.60
N ASN A 26 6.78 -5.52 -6.81
CA ASN A 26 7.88 -6.41 -7.14
C ASN A 26 9.23 -5.71 -7.07
N GLU A 27 9.27 -4.46 -7.54
CA GLU A 27 10.52 -3.73 -7.46
C GLU A 27 10.87 -3.43 -6.01
N ALA A 28 9.88 -3.08 -5.21
CA ALA A 28 10.13 -2.82 -3.80
C ALA A 28 10.64 -4.06 -3.10
N SER A 29 10.16 -5.22 -3.49
CA SER A 29 10.56 -6.46 -2.84
C SER A 29 12.03 -6.78 -3.06
N LYS A 30 12.62 -6.18 -4.05
CA LYS A 30 14.04 -6.40 -4.28
C LYS A 30 14.88 -5.59 -3.29
N ILE A 31 14.28 -4.62 -2.67
CA ILE A 31 14.99 -3.79 -1.71
C ILE A 31 14.84 -4.34 -0.31
N GLY A 32 13.64 -4.81 0.03
CA GLY A 32 13.40 -5.31 1.36
C GLY A 32 12.01 -5.89 1.48
N LYS A 33 11.55 -6.03 2.70
CA LYS A 33 10.23 -6.58 2.93
C LYS A 33 9.19 -5.50 2.64
N VAL A 34 8.19 -5.84 1.86
CA VAL A 34 7.21 -4.88 1.41
C VAL A 34 6.03 -4.83 2.36
N ILE A 35 5.74 -3.64 2.84
CA ILE A 35 4.59 -3.38 3.67
C ILE A 35 3.69 -2.46 2.87
N VAL A 36 2.45 -2.84 2.69
CA VAL A 36 1.53 -2.05 1.89
C VAL A 36 0.51 -1.38 2.78
N ILE A 37 0.28 -0.10 2.56
CA ILE A 37 -0.73 0.63 3.29
C ILE A 37 -1.82 0.99 2.29
N VAL A 38 -3.03 0.52 2.55
CA VAL A 38 -4.16 0.72 1.66
C VAL A 38 -4.99 1.88 2.16
N ASN A 39 -5.26 2.84 1.30
CA ASN A 39 -6.03 4.00 1.69
C ASN A 39 -7.47 3.62 2.00
N SER A 40 -8.05 4.32 2.96
CA SER A 40 -9.41 4.06 3.37
C SER A 40 -10.39 4.46 2.28
N ASP A 41 -11.61 3.95 2.40
CA ASP A 41 -12.67 4.35 1.47
C ASP A 41 -12.94 5.83 1.60
N GLU A 42 -12.90 6.36 2.81
CA GLU A 42 -13.17 7.78 3.01
C GLU A 42 -12.12 8.63 2.35
N PHE A 43 -10.87 8.20 2.42
CA PHE A 43 -9.81 8.94 1.77
C PHE A 43 -10.04 9.00 0.26
N LEU A 44 -10.44 7.88 -0.33
CA LEU A 44 -10.68 7.86 -1.76
C LEU A 44 -11.86 8.72 -2.16
N ILE A 45 -12.89 8.73 -1.33
CA ILE A 45 -14.04 9.56 -1.62
C ILE A 45 -13.64 11.02 -1.60
N GLU A 46 -12.83 11.42 -0.63
CA GLU A 46 -12.39 12.80 -0.58
C GLU A 46 -11.49 13.15 -1.74
N LYS A 47 -10.66 12.19 -2.14
CA LYS A 47 -9.70 12.47 -3.16
C LYS A 47 -10.28 12.47 -4.56
N LYS A 48 -11.14 11.55 -4.87
CA LYS A 48 -11.67 11.45 -6.20
C LYS A 48 -13.17 11.24 -6.27
N GLY A 49 -13.84 11.30 -5.14
CA GLY A 49 -15.30 11.27 -5.15
C GLY A 49 -15.95 9.92 -5.07
N PHE A 50 -15.19 8.84 -5.16
CA PHE A 50 -15.78 7.52 -5.12
C PHE A 50 -14.70 6.47 -4.91
N TYR A 51 -15.13 5.24 -4.67
CA TYR A 51 -14.21 4.13 -4.70
C TYR A 51 -14.93 2.97 -5.38
N LEU A 52 -14.14 2.07 -5.97
CA LEU A 52 -14.70 0.94 -6.69
C LEU A 52 -14.77 -0.30 -5.83
N ILE A 53 -13.77 -0.54 -5.02
CA ILE A 53 -13.69 -1.75 -4.23
C ILE A 53 -13.46 -1.36 -2.77
N PRO A 54 -14.25 -1.90 -1.85
CA PRO A 54 -14.09 -1.54 -0.43
C PRO A 54 -12.69 -1.82 0.07
N SER A 55 -12.24 -1.02 1.01
CA SER A 55 -10.87 -1.12 1.47
C SER A 55 -10.54 -2.48 2.05
N ILE A 56 -11.48 -3.10 2.72
CA ILE A 56 -11.23 -4.41 3.29
C ILE A 56 -10.94 -5.42 2.19
N GLU A 57 -11.66 -5.32 1.11
CA GLU A 57 -11.45 -6.23 0.01
C GLU A 57 -10.14 -5.94 -0.71
N ARG A 58 -9.83 -4.66 -0.88
CA ARG A 58 -8.56 -4.29 -1.51
C ARG A 58 -7.39 -4.83 -0.69
N ALA A 59 -7.49 -4.69 0.62
CA ALA A 59 -6.43 -5.17 1.48
C ALA A 59 -6.30 -6.69 1.40
N GLU A 60 -7.42 -7.37 1.30
CA GLU A 60 -7.37 -8.82 1.23
C GLU A 60 -6.70 -9.28 -0.06
N ILE A 61 -7.00 -8.62 -1.16
CA ILE A 61 -6.38 -8.97 -2.42
C ILE A 61 -4.87 -8.77 -2.34
N ILE A 62 -4.47 -7.63 -1.82
CA ILE A 62 -3.05 -7.31 -1.77
C ILE A 62 -2.30 -8.23 -0.81
N LYS A 63 -2.96 -8.60 0.29
CA LYS A 63 -2.34 -9.46 1.26
C LYS A 63 -1.96 -10.81 0.67
N ASN A 64 -2.65 -11.23 -0.36
CA ASN A 64 -2.38 -12.51 -1.00
C ASN A 64 -1.39 -12.43 -2.15
N LEU A 65 -0.81 -11.28 -2.37
CA LEU A 65 0.20 -11.16 -3.41
C LEU A 65 1.52 -11.72 -2.89
N LYS A 66 2.24 -12.35 -3.81
CA LYS A 66 3.41 -13.09 -3.44
C LYS A 66 4.49 -12.32 -2.73
N ASN A 67 4.72 -11.10 -3.10
CA ASN A 67 5.83 -10.34 -2.55
C ASN A 67 5.46 -9.36 -1.46
N VAL A 68 4.28 -9.49 -0.90
CA VAL A 68 3.82 -8.59 0.15
C VAL A 68 4.02 -9.24 1.50
N GLU A 69 4.72 -8.54 2.38
CA GLU A 69 4.97 -9.07 3.71
C GLU A 69 3.76 -8.84 4.61
N SER A 70 3.22 -7.65 4.59
CA SER A 70 2.05 -7.35 5.40
C SER A 70 1.29 -6.19 4.81
N VAL A 71 0.04 -6.04 5.23
CA VAL A 71 -0.84 -5.01 4.71
C VAL A 71 -1.55 -4.33 5.87
N PHE A 72 -1.62 -3.02 5.82
CA PHE A 72 -2.34 -2.26 6.82
C PHE A 72 -3.33 -1.34 6.14
N LEU A 73 -4.46 -1.11 6.79
CA LEU A 73 -5.41 -0.14 6.29
C LEU A 73 -5.12 1.19 6.94
N SER A 74 -5.14 2.23 6.13
CA SER A 74 -4.94 3.56 6.64
C SER A 74 -6.23 4.02 7.29
N ILE A 75 -6.15 4.52 8.50
CA ILE A 75 -7.35 5.00 9.16
C ILE A 75 -7.41 6.51 9.11
N ASP A 76 -6.39 7.14 8.58
CA ASP A 76 -6.40 8.59 8.50
C ASP A 76 -6.98 9.05 7.19
N LYS A 77 -7.66 10.16 7.23
CA LYS A 77 -8.20 10.67 6.01
C LYS A 77 -7.19 11.46 5.24
N ASP A 78 -6.10 11.84 5.85
CA ASP A 78 -5.12 12.60 5.12
C ASP A 78 -3.86 11.75 5.06
N ASP A 79 -2.73 12.34 4.90
CA ASP A 79 -1.51 11.60 4.74
C ASP A 79 -0.72 11.42 6.00
N SER A 80 -1.29 11.71 7.12
CA SER A 80 -0.52 11.67 8.32
C SER A 80 -0.10 10.28 8.73
N VAL A 81 -0.63 9.29 8.09
CA VAL A 81 -0.23 7.93 8.41
C VAL A 81 1.28 7.79 8.27
N SER A 82 1.88 8.60 7.46
CA SER A 82 3.30 8.46 7.24
C SER A 82 4.12 8.93 8.42
N GLU A 83 3.48 9.51 9.41
CA GLU A 83 4.23 9.92 10.57
C GLU A 83 4.76 8.76 11.35
N SER A 84 4.01 7.72 11.47
CA SER A 84 4.49 6.60 12.25
C SER A 84 5.25 5.62 11.40
N ILE A 85 5.18 5.72 10.10
CA ILE A 85 5.83 4.76 9.25
C ILE A 85 6.61 5.49 8.18
N ARG A 86 7.89 5.16 8.09
CA ARG A 86 8.69 5.83 7.14
C ARG A 86 8.44 5.27 5.77
N THR A 87 8.06 6.09 4.85
CA THR A 87 7.73 5.66 3.51
C THR A 87 8.87 5.90 2.56
N LEU A 88 9.29 4.84 1.90
CA LEU A 88 10.32 4.97 0.97
C LEU A 88 9.81 5.06 -0.42
N ALA A 89 8.94 4.27 -0.80
CA ALA A 89 8.50 4.24 -2.12
C ALA A 89 7.25 4.83 -2.26
N ALA A 90 6.97 5.79 -1.97
CA ALA A 90 5.76 6.28 -1.98
C ALA A 90 5.20 6.31 -3.17
N ASP A 91 4.31 6.07 -3.41
CA ASP A 91 3.77 5.92 -4.45
C ASP A 91 3.73 6.95 -5.16
N LYS A 92 3.80 7.66 -5.17
CA LYS A 92 3.73 8.58 -5.86
C LYS A 92 3.11 8.49 -6.77
#